data_0dfd0bf69fad787ea5c18280adc32e2b
#
_entry.id   0dfd0bf69fad787ea5c18280adc32e2b
#
_cell.length_a   1.000
_cell.length_b   1.000
_cell.length_c   1.000
_cell.angle_alpha   90.00
_cell.angle_beta   90.00
_cell.angle_gamma   90.00
#
_symmetry.space_group_name_H-M   'P 1'
#
loop_
_entity.id
_entity.type
_entity.pdbx_description
1 polymer ?
#
loop_
_entity_poly.entity_id
_entity_poly.type
_entity_poly.pdbx_seq_one_letter_code
_entity_poly.pdbx_strand_id
1 'polypeptide(L)'
;EALIERYPDMPVEYGYLEFATPIIKEGLAKLTEAGVTDVLAVPAMLFAAGHAKNDIPSVLNRYQAEHKELTIHYGSELGLDTKMTRAAGERIQEALADNPSDIDTTDTLLMVVGRGSSDPDANSNVSKLTRQLCEGLGFGWAETCYSGVTFPLVEPGLEHATRLGFKRIIVFPYFLFTGVLIKRIYDHTDLVAARHPGIDFVKAG
;
A
#
# COMPACT_ATOMS: atom_id res chain seq x y z
N GLU A 1 -7.91 -6.76 15.60
CA GLU A 1 -8.84 -7.88 15.92
C GLU A 1 -8.27 -9.21 15.42
N ALA A 2 -8.06 -9.45 14.10
CA ALA A 2 -7.58 -10.74 13.57
C ALA A 2 -6.24 -11.23 14.15
N LEU A 3 -5.31 -10.36 14.53
CA LEU A 3 -4.07 -10.76 15.20
C LEU A 3 -4.33 -11.23 16.62
N ILE A 4 -5.20 -10.56 17.36
CA ILE A 4 -5.57 -10.93 18.73
C ILE A 4 -6.26 -12.30 18.73
N GLU A 5 -7.19 -12.52 17.80
CA GLU A 5 -7.87 -13.82 17.63
C GLU A 5 -6.89 -14.95 17.27
N ARG A 6 -5.89 -14.65 16.46
CA ARG A 6 -4.89 -15.64 16.01
C ARG A 6 -3.87 -15.99 17.09
N TYR A 7 -3.59 -15.07 18.00
CA TYR A 7 -2.62 -15.21 19.09
C TYR A 7 -3.23 -14.87 20.45
N PRO A 8 -4.20 -15.67 20.94
CA PRO A 8 -4.96 -15.33 22.15
C PRO A 8 -4.13 -15.27 23.43
N ASP A 9 -3.01 -16.00 23.45
CA ASP A 9 -2.09 -16.04 24.61
C ASP A 9 -1.00 -14.96 24.57
N MET A 10 -0.97 -14.13 23.52
CA MET A 10 0.03 -13.07 23.35
C MET A 10 -0.65 -11.70 23.46
N PRO A 11 -0.17 -10.83 24.35
CA PRO A 11 -0.64 -9.46 24.40
C PRO A 11 -0.34 -8.74 23.08
N VAL A 12 -1.37 -8.22 22.43
CA VAL A 12 -1.26 -7.47 21.15
C VAL A 12 -1.92 -6.12 21.33
N GLU A 13 -1.15 -5.06 21.11
CA GLU A 13 -1.62 -3.69 21.11
C GLU A 13 -1.27 -3.01 19.78
N TYR A 14 -1.89 -1.88 19.52
CA TYR A 14 -1.59 -1.06 18.36
C TYR A 14 -1.46 0.42 18.74
N GLY A 15 -0.79 1.18 17.90
CA GLY A 15 -0.67 2.62 18.08
C GLY A 15 -0.38 3.33 16.76
N TYR A 16 -0.91 4.53 16.64
CA TYR A 16 -0.68 5.41 15.51
C TYR A 16 0.48 6.37 15.81
N LEU A 17 1.21 6.74 14.76
CA LEU A 17 2.27 7.73 14.89
C LEU A 17 1.68 9.12 15.20
N GLU A 18 0.62 9.49 14.46
CA GLU A 18 -0.04 10.78 14.53
C GLU A 18 -1.49 10.71 14.00
N PHE A 19 -2.28 11.78 14.21
CA PHE A 19 -3.64 12.01 13.69
C PHE A 19 -4.72 11.02 14.15
N ALA A 20 -4.39 10.01 14.96
CA ALA A 20 -5.34 9.05 15.51
C ALA A 20 -4.89 8.53 16.88
N THR A 21 -5.83 7.95 17.63
CA THR A 21 -5.59 7.34 18.95
C THR A 21 -5.95 5.86 18.91
N PRO A 22 -5.29 5.00 19.73
CA PRO A 22 -4.19 5.34 20.61
C PRO A 22 -2.90 5.69 19.85
N ILE A 23 -2.05 6.56 20.40
CA ILE A 23 -0.71 6.77 19.88
C ILE A 23 0.22 5.62 20.28
N ILE A 24 1.38 5.49 19.62
CA ILE A 24 2.34 4.40 19.88
C ILE A 24 2.68 4.28 21.37
N LYS A 25 2.91 5.42 22.07
CA LYS A 25 3.23 5.43 23.51
C LYS A 25 2.11 4.82 24.38
N GLU A 26 0.85 5.05 24.01
CA GLU A 26 -0.30 4.52 24.75
C GLU A 26 -0.41 3.00 24.58
N GLY A 27 -0.16 2.49 23.36
CA GLY A 27 -0.09 1.05 23.12
C GLY A 27 1.04 0.38 23.90
N LEU A 28 2.23 0.99 23.90
CA LEU A 28 3.38 0.50 24.69
C LEU A 28 3.11 0.53 26.19
N ALA A 29 2.45 1.59 26.70
CA ALA A 29 2.11 1.71 28.12
C ALA A 29 1.21 0.55 28.58
N LYS A 30 0.20 0.18 27.82
CA LYS A 30 -0.67 -0.96 28.14
C LYS A 30 0.11 -2.29 28.20
N LEU A 31 1.07 -2.51 27.28
CA LEU A 31 1.93 -3.70 27.32
C LEU A 31 2.81 -3.71 28.57
N THR A 32 3.39 -2.55 28.92
CA THR A 32 4.23 -2.42 30.13
C THR A 32 3.39 -2.63 31.41
N GLU A 33 2.19 -2.07 31.49
CA GLU A 33 1.25 -2.27 32.61
C GLU A 33 0.82 -3.73 32.74
N ALA A 34 0.76 -4.47 31.62
CA ALA A 34 0.49 -5.91 31.60
C ALA A 34 1.72 -6.76 31.97
N GLY A 35 2.86 -6.13 32.32
CA GLY A 35 4.09 -6.82 32.72
C GLY A 35 4.92 -7.40 31.56
N VAL A 36 4.67 -6.95 30.32
CA VAL A 36 5.46 -7.35 29.16
C VAL A 36 6.84 -6.66 29.22
N THR A 37 7.90 -7.47 29.05
CA THR A 37 9.30 -7.01 29.05
C THR A 37 9.97 -7.09 27.67
N ASP A 38 9.39 -7.88 26.75
CA ASP A 38 9.87 -8.05 25.38
C ASP A 38 8.76 -7.70 24.39
N VAL A 39 8.99 -6.71 23.53
CA VAL A 39 7.99 -6.22 22.56
C VAL A 39 8.55 -6.34 21.15
N LEU A 40 7.80 -6.96 20.27
CA LEU A 40 8.03 -6.89 18.82
C LEU A 40 7.11 -5.79 18.23
N ALA A 41 7.70 -4.69 17.80
CA ALA A 41 7.01 -3.60 17.13
C ALA A 41 7.12 -3.77 15.61
N VAL A 42 5.99 -3.93 14.93
CA VAL A 42 5.95 -4.12 13.46
C VAL A 42 5.23 -2.94 12.81
N PRO A 43 5.88 -2.22 11.87
CA PRO A 43 5.20 -1.14 11.15
C PRO A 43 4.23 -1.74 10.13
N ALA A 44 2.93 -1.44 10.27
CA ALA A 44 1.91 -1.83 9.31
C ALA A 44 1.95 -0.87 8.08
N MET A 45 3.08 -0.89 7.38
CA MET A 45 3.36 -0.05 6.21
C MET A 45 3.76 -0.91 5.03
N LEU A 46 3.32 -0.52 3.82
CA LEU A 46 3.66 -1.24 2.58
C LEU A 46 5.15 -1.14 2.28
N PHE A 47 5.72 0.06 2.32
CA PHE A 47 7.14 0.30 2.06
C PHE A 47 7.72 1.25 3.09
N ALA A 48 8.99 1.03 3.44
CA ALA A 48 9.71 1.90 4.36
C ALA A 48 10.05 3.23 3.72
N ALA A 49 9.68 4.31 4.40
CA ALA A 49 10.04 5.69 4.11
C ALA A 49 10.27 6.43 5.44
N GLY A 50 10.26 7.76 5.46
CA GLY A 50 10.58 8.56 6.63
C GLY A 50 9.95 8.07 7.95
N HIS A 51 8.65 7.80 7.95
CA HIS A 51 7.97 7.32 9.15
C HIS A 51 8.51 5.98 9.66
N ALA A 52 8.69 4.99 8.78
CA ALA A 52 9.21 3.67 9.19
C ALA A 52 10.71 3.70 9.49
N LYS A 53 11.50 4.53 8.77
CA LYS A 53 12.96 4.57 8.93
C LYS A 53 13.40 5.47 10.10
N ASN A 54 12.62 6.51 10.45
CA ASN A 54 13.04 7.54 11.40
C ASN A 54 12.05 7.77 12.54
N ASP A 55 10.79 8.09 12.22
CA ASP A 55 9.85 8.62 13.22
C ASP A 55 9.42 7.55 14.22
N ILE A 56 9.00 6.38 13.73
CA ILE A 56 8.61 5.26 14.59
C ILE A 56 9.81 4.77 15.44
N PRO A 57 11.00 4.48 14.87
CA PRO A 57 12.17 4.12 15.67
C PRO A 57 12.51 5.16 16.72
N SER A 58 12.38 6.45 16.43
CA SER A 58 12.64 7.53 17.40
C SER A 58 11.68 7.48 18.60
N VAL A 59 10.39 7.21 18.35
CA VAL A 59 9.39 7.04 19.42
C VAL A 59 9.69 5.82 20.28
N LEU A 60 9.99 4.67 19.63
CA LEU A 60 10.28 3.41 20.30
C LEU A 60 11.55 3.50 21.15
N ASN A 61 12.63 4.05 20.59
CA ASN A 61 13.91 4.23 21.31
C ASN A 61 13.77 5.15 22.52
N ARG A 62 12.99 6.24 22.41
CA ARG A 62 12.72 7.14 23.52
C ARG A 62 11.95 6.43 24.62
N TYR A 63 10.91 5.68 24.27
CA TYR A 63 10.12 4.93 25.24
C TYR A 63 10.96 3.88 25.96
N GLN A 64 11.76 3.10 25.24
CA GLN A 64 12.69 2.11 25.83
C GLN A 64 13.75 2.77 26.73
N ALA A 65 14.20 3.99 26.39
CA ALA A 65 15.15 4.72 27.24
C ALA A 65 14.56 5.13 28.61
N GLU A 66 13.25 5.40 28.64
CA GLU A 66 12.49 5.73 29.83
C GLU A 66 12.09 4.48 30.66
N HIS A 67 12.01 3.28 30.02
CA HIS A 67 11.57 2.01 30.59
C HIS A 67 12.69 0.94 30.44
N LYS A 68 13.62 0.91 31.38
CA LYS A 68 14.83 0.07 31.32
C LYS A 68 14.56 -1.42 31.40
N GLU A 69 13.43 -1.82 31.91
CA GLU A 69 12.93 -3.19 32.00
C GLU A 69 12.42 -3.72 30.66
N LEU A 70 12.17 -2.83 29.68
CA LEU A 70 11.57 -3.16 28.40
C LEU A 70 12.64 -3.28 27.31
N THR A 71 12.57 -4.35 26.53
CA THR A 71 13.32 -4.52 25.27
C THR A 71 12.34 -4.40 24.11
N ILE A 72 12.62 -3.52 23.15
CA ILE A 72 11.79 -3.35 21.95
C ILE A 72 12.57 -3.76 20.72
N HIS A 73 12.07 -4.76 20.02
CA HIS A 73 12.56 -5.18 18.70
C HIS A 73 11.71 -4.56 17.62
N TYR A 74 12.34 -3.82 16.72
CA TYR A 74 11.64 -3.19 15.60
C TYR A 74 11.77 -4.05 14.35
N GLY A 75 10.64 -4.54 13.85
CA GLY A 75 10.55 -5.36 12.65
C GLY A 75 10.51 -4.55 11.36
N SER A 76 10.58 -5.26 10.23
CA SER A 76 10.47 -4.65 8.90
C SER A 76 9.03 -4.29 8.55
N GLU A 77 8.88 -3.40 7.57
CA GLU A 77 7.62 -3.17 6.86
C GLU A 77 7.15 -4.43 6.10
N LEU A 78 5.93 -4.38 5.56
CA LEU A 78 5.35 -5.49 4.78
C LEU A 78 6.13 -5.77 3.48
N GLY A 79 6.69 -4.74 2.87
CA GLY A 79 7.60 -4.84 1.72
C GLY A 79 7.01 -5.53 0.50
N LEU A 80 7.91 -6.17 -0.26
CA LEU A 80 7.57 -6.97 -1.45
C LEU A 80 7.39 -8.46 -1.09
N ASP A 81 6.79 -8.75 0.06
CA ASP A 81 6.48 -10.13 0.44
C ASP A 81 5.54 -10.78 -0.58
N THR A 82 5.76 -12.06 -0.88
CA THR A 82 4.96 -12.80 -1.87
C THR A 82 3.48 -12.88 -1.51
N LYS A 83 3.14 -12.84 -0.21
CA LYS A 83 1.75 -12.80 0.25
C LYS A 83 1.09 -11.47 -0.09
N MET A 84 1.84 -10.37 0.01
CA MET A 84 1.34 -9.03 -0.37
C MET A 84 1.15 -8.91 -1.88
N THR A 85 2.11 -9.41 -2.68
CA THR A 85 1.98 -9.45 -4.15
C THR A 85 0.81 -10.32 -4.58
N ARG A 86 0.61 -11.48 -3.92
CA ARG A 86 -0.54 -12.35 -4.19
C ARG A 86 -1.86 -11.67 -3.84
N ALA A 87 -1.97 -11.07 -2.66
CA ALA A 87 -3.19 -10.35 -2.26
C ALA A 87 -3.52 -9.21 -3.22
N ALA A 88 -2.51 -8.47 -3.71
CA ALA A 88 -2.69 -7.45 -4.75
C ALA A 88 -3.21 -8.07 -6.06
N GLY A 89 -2.65 -9.19 -6.48
CA GLY A 89 -3.11 -9.92 -7.67
C GLY A 89 -4.56 -10.41 -7.54
N GLU A 90 -4.94 -10.94 -6.38
CA GLU A 90 -6.31 -11.37 -6.08
C GLU A 90 -7.30 -10.20 -6.20
N ARG A 91 -6.98 -9.02 -5.64
CA ARG A 91 -7.84 -7.82 -5.78
C ARG A 91 -8.02 -7.38 -7.24
N ILE A 92 -6.96 -7.45 -8.05
CA ILE A 92 -7.05 -7.12 -9.48
C ILE A 92 -7.94 -8.15 -10.20
N GLN A 93 -7.77 -9.44 -9.92
CA GLN A 93 -8.58 -10.50 -10.53
C GLN A 93 -10.06 -10.40 -10.13
N GLU A 94 -10.39 -10.07 -8.90
CA GLU A 94 -11.75 -9.80 -8.46
C GLU A 94 -12.37 -8.64 -9.23
N ALA A 95 -11.66 -7.52 -9.38
CA ALA A 95 -12.15 -6.39 -10.16
C ALA A 95 -12.40 -6.76 -11.63
N LEU A 96 -11.56 -7.61 -12.21
CA LEU A 96 -11.77 -8.12 -13.58
C LEU A 96 -13.00 -9.03 -13.66
N ALA A 97 -13.23 -9.88 -12.67
CA ALA A 97 -14.41 -10.74 -12.61
C ALA A 97 -15.72 -9.94 -12.47
N ASP A 98 -15.67 -8.83 -11.73
CA ASP A 98 -16.80 -7.90 -11.57
C ASP A 98 -17.04 -7.02 -12.83
N ASN A 99 -16.04 -6.93 -13.72
CA ASN A 99 -16.10 -6.16 -14.98
C ASN A 99 -15.75 -7.07 -16.18
N PRO A 100 -16.60 -8.07 -16.49
CA PRO A 100 -16.33 -9.02 -17.55
C PRO A 100 -16.24 -8.34 -18.92
N SER A 101 -15.32 -8.79 -19.77
CA SER A 101 -15.09 -8.27 -21.11
C SER A 101 -14.36 -9.30 -21.95
N ASP A 102 -14.50 -9.20 -23.29
CA ASP A 102 -13.78 -10.02 -24.26
C ASP A 102 -12.37 -9.47 -24.58
N ILE A 103 -11.92 -8.42 -23.87
CA ILE A 103 -10.57 -7.85 -24.04
C ILE A 103 -9.55 -8.79 -23.40
N ASP A 104 -8.58 -9.23 -24.20
CA ASP A 104 -7.49 -10.10 -23.74
C ASP A 104 -6.59 -9.37 -22.72
N THR A 105 -5.99 -10.13 -21.81
CA THR A 105 -4.99 -9.58 -20.85
C THR A 105 -3.81 -8.95 -21.56
N THR A 106 -3.41 -9.46 -22.72
CA THR A 106 -2.34 -8.88 -23.56
C THR A 106 -2.71 -7.54 -24.18
N ASP A 107 -4.00 -7.23 -24.33
CA ASP A 107 -4.52 -5.92 -24.77
C ASP A 107 -4.85 -5.00 -23.58
N THR A 108 -4.45 -5.41 -22.37
CA THR A 108 -4.72 -4.69 -21.10
C THR A 108 -3.43 -4.11 -20.51
N LEU A 109 -3.50 -2.86 -20.08
CA LEU A 109 -2.45 -2.17 -19.32
C LEU A 109 -2.83 -2.12 -17.83
N LEU A 110 -1.91 -2.50 -16.95
CA LEU A 110 -2.03 -2.30 -15.52
C LEU A 110 -1.37 -0.98 -15.09
N MET A 111 -2.14 -0.08 -14.50
CA MET A 111 -1.64 1.14 -13.86
C MET A 111 -1.65 0.97 -12.34
N VAL A 112 -0.49 0.75 -11.74
CA VAL A 112 -0.35 0.69 -10.28
C VAL A 112 -0.12 2.08 -9.73
N VAL A 113 -0.97 2.48 -8.78
CA VAL A 113 -0.90 3.79 -8.15
C VAL A 113 -0.34 3.68 -6.75
N GLY A 114 0.89 4.17 -6.56
CA GLY A 114 1.50 4.32 -5.23
C GLY A 114 1.05 5.62 -4.54
N ARG A 115 1.26 5.69 -3.21
CA ARG A 115 1.07 6.95 -2.49
C ARG A 115 2.03 8.03 -2.98
N GLY A 116 3.25 7.64 -3.31
CA GLY A 116 4.38 8.53 -3.54
C GLY A 116 5.11 8.91 -2.25
N SER A 117 6.42 9.08 -2.37
CA SER A 117 7.31 9.40 -1.27
C SER A 117 8.49 10.26 -1.76
N SER A 118 9.12 11.00 -0.85
CA SER A 118 10.44 11.60 -1.08
C SER A 118 11.57 10.57 -0.99
N ASP A 119 11.28 9.37 -0.50
CA ASP A 119 12.23 8.25 -0.42
C ASP A 119 12.22 7.48 -1.75
N PRO A 120 13.32 7.46 -2.51
CA PRO A 120 13.38 6.79 -3.81
C PRO A 120 13.25 5.27 -3.72
N ASP A 121 13.66 4.66 -2.60
CA ASP A 121 13.53 3.21 -2.40
C ASP A 121 12.06 2.80 -2.31
N ALA A 122 11.24 3.57 -1.58
CA ALA A 122 9.81 3.34 -1.50
C ALA A 122 9.13 3.44 -2.86
N ASN A 123 9.49 4.45 -3.67
CA ASN A 123 8.97 4.63 -5.03
C ASN A 123 9.42 3.49 -5.97
N SER A 124 10.69 3.09 -5.90
CA SER A 124 11.21 1.97 -6.72
C SER A 124 10.56 0.63 -6.37
N ASN A 125 10.17 0.43 -5.11
CA ASN A 125 9.44 -0.78 -4.70
C ASN A 125 8.04 -0.85 -5.30
N VAL A 126 7.35 0.29 -5.52
CA VAL A 126 6.09 0.30 -6.28
C VAL A 126 6.33 -0.17 -7.71
N SER A 127 7.39 0.30 -8.37
CA SER A 127 7.75 -0.12 -9.73
C SER A 127 8.11 -1.61 -9.82
N LYS A 128 8.81 -2.15 -8.80
CA LYS A 128 9.09 -3.60 -8.72
C LYS A 128 7.80 -4.41 -8.58
N LEU A 129 6.88 -3.99 -7.70
CA LEU A 129 5.57 -4.62 -7.56
C LEU A 129 4.79 -4.58 -8.87
N THR A 130 4.75 -3.43 -9.54
CA THR A 130 4.10 -3.24 -10.83
C THR A 130 4.59 -4.27 -11.84
N ARG A 131 5.91 -4.47 -11.93
CA ARG A 131 6.52 -5.47 -12.82
C ARG A 131 6.11 -6.90 -12.45
N GLN A 132 6.15 -7.24 -11.15
CA GLN A 132 5.75 -8.57 -10.66
C GLN A 132 4.28 -8.88 -10.98
N LEU A 133 3.39 -7.91 -10.77
CA LEU A 133 1.96 -8.07 -11.08
C LEU A 133 1.72 -8.19 -12.58
N CYS A 134 2.37 -7.37 -13.39
CA CYS A 134 2.27 -7.45 -14.87
C CYS A 134 2.64 -8.84 -15.39
N GLU A 135 3.80 -9.33 -14.98
CA GLU A 135 4.29 -10.65 -15.43
C GLU A 135 3.44 -11.80 -14.85
N GLY A 136 3.09 -11.70 -13.56
CA GLY A 136 2.33 -12.76 -12.88
C GLY A 136 0.89 -12.91 -13.35
N LEU A 137 0.27 -11.83 -13.86
CA LEU A 137 -1.11 -11.82 -14.36
C LEU A 137 -1.20 -11.82 -15.89
N GLY A 138 -0.06 -11.75 -16.61
CA GLY A 138 0.01 -11.83 -18.06
C GLY A 138 -0.54 -10.59 -18.78
N PHE A 139 -0.45 -9.41 -18.17
CA PHE A 139 -0.84 -8.17 -18.84
C PHE A 139 0.15 -7.77 -19.94
N GLY A 140 -0.35 -7.15 -21.02
CA GLY A 140 0.48 -6.70 -22.12
C GLY A 140 1.50 -5.62 -21.72
N TRP A 141 1.17 -4.79 -20.75
CA TRP A 141 2.04 -3.74 -20.21
C TRP A 141 1.63 -3.33 -18.80
N ALA A 142 2.53 -2.65 -18.09
CA ALA A 142 2.20 -1.99 -16.84
C ALA A 142 3.01 -0.70 -16.65
N GLU A 143 2.39 0.27 -16.00
CA GLU A 143 2.97 1.55 -15.63
C GLU A 143 2.75 1.85 -14.15
N THR A 144 3.55 2.76 -13.62
CA THR A 144 3.44 3.23 -12.24
C THR A 144 3.16 4.73 -12.23
N CYS A 145 2.20 5.16 -11.41
CA CYS A 145 1.99 6.55 -11.09
C CYS A 145 1.75 6.74 -9.58
N TYR A 146 1.57 7.98 -9.13
CA TYR A 146 1.52 8.29 -7.70
C TYR A 146 0.40 9.27 -7.39
N SER A 147 -0.19 9.13 -6.20
CA SER A 147 -1.25 10.02 -5.73
C SER A 147 -0.72 11.40 -5.28
N GLY A 148 0.58 11.55 -5.09
CA GLY A 148 1.25 12.78 -4.69
C GLY A 148 2.73 12.59 -4.42
N VAL A 149 3.42 13.65 -4.01
CA VAL A 149 4.82 13.70 -3.55
C VAL A 149 5.85 13.48 -4.66
N THR A 150 5.64 12.52 -5.56
CA THR A 150 6.53 12.19 -6.68
C THR A 150 5.75 12.04 -7.99
N PHE A 151 6.45 11.89 -9.10
CA PHE A 151 5.89 11.86 -10.45
C PHE A 151 6.10 10.48 -11.13
N PRO A 152 5.26 10.15 -12.15
CA PRO A 152 4.09 10.90 -12.64
C PRO A 152 2.91 10.84 -11.66
N LEU A 153 2.10 11.91 -11.62
CA LEU A 153 0.82 11.92 -10.91
C LEU A 153 -0.22 11.11 -11.67
N VAL A 154 -1.35 10.78 -11.00
CA VAL A 154 -2.40 9.89 -11.54
C VAL A 154 -2.91 10.36 -12.89
N GLU A 155 -3.41 11.60 -13.00
CA GLU A 155 -4.01 12.09 -14.25
C GLU A 155 -2.99 12.13 -15.41
N PRO A 156 -1.79 12.75 -15.27
CA PRO A 156 -0.76 12.70 -16.33
C PRO A 156 -0.31 11.27 -16.67
N GLY A 157 -0.22 10.37 -15.68
CA GLY A 157 0.15 8.98 -15.91
C GLY A 157 -0.89 8.23 -16.73
N LEU A 158 -2.18 8.41 -16.42
CA LEU A 158 -3.28 7.82 -17.17
C LEU A 158 -3.38 8.40 -18.59
N GLU A 159 -3.24 9.73 -18.76
CA GLU A 159 -3.19 10.36 -20.08
C GLU A 159 -2.02 9.84 -20.93
N HIS A 160 -0.89 9.53 -20.32
CA HIS A 160 0.21 8.86 -21.02
C HIS A 160 -0.21 7.45 -21.45
N ALA A 161 -0.79 6.67 -20.54
CA ALA A 161 -1.20 5.30 -20.78
C ALA A 161 -2.23 5.17 -21.94
N THR A 162 -3.14 6.14 -22.10
CA THR A 162 -4.11 6.12 -23.21
C THR A 162 -3.48 6.17 -24.61
N ARG A 163 -2.23 6.64 -24.72
CA ARG A 163 -1.49 6.75 -25.98
C ARG A 163 -0.73 5.47 -26.35
N LEU A 164 -0.66 4.50 -25.44
CA LEU A 164 0.07 3.24 -25.66
C LEU A 164 -0.72 2.20 -26.47
N GLY A 165 -1.99 2.49 -26.79
CA GLY A 165 -2.79 1.68 -27.72
C GLY A 165 -3.46 0.46 -27.09
N PHE A 166 -3.49 0.34 -25.76
CA PHE A 166 -4.22 -0.73 -25.07
C PHE A 166 -5.73 -0.45 -25.06
N LYS A 167 -6.50 -1.52 -25.13
CA LYS A 167 -7.97 -1.46 -25.17
C LYS A 167 -8.59 -1.30 -23.78
N ARG A 168 -7.86 -1.77 -22.74
CA ARG A 168 -8.27 -1.70 -21.34
C ARG A 168 -7.14 -1.15 -20.48
N ILE A 169 -7.48 -0.33 -19.50
CA ILE A 169 -6.57 0.15 -18.45
C ILE A 169 -7.16 -0.20 -17.09
N ILE A 170 -6.43 -1.02 -16.32
CA ILE A 170 -6.79 -1.32 -14.93
C ILE A 170 -6.04 -0.34 -14.04
N VAL A 171 -6.77 0.41 -13.22
CA VAL A 171 -6.19 1.34 -12.24
C VAL A 171 -6.26 0.69 -10.87
N PHE A 172 -5.09 0.36 -10.33
CA PHE A 172 -4.94 -0.34 -9.06
C PHE A 172 -4.20 0.51 -8.02
N PRO A 173 -4.91 1.17 -7.11
CA PRO A 173 -4.30 1.82 -5.97
C PRO A 173 -3.70 0.79 -5.00
N TYR A 174 -2.37 0.81 -4.82
CA TYR A 174 -1.71 -0.07 -3.86
C TYR A 174 -1.65 0.59 -2.49
N PHE A 175 -2.70 0.38 -1.71
CA PHE A 175 -2.92 0.94 -0.38
C PHE A 175 -3.48 -0.12 0.57
N LEU A 176 -3.13 -0.05 1.86
CA LEU A 176 -3.67 -0.96 2.88
C LEU A 176 -5.10 -0.62 3.31
N PHE A 177 -5.49 0.64 3.20
CA PHE A 177 -6.76 1.14 3.70
C PHE A 177 -7.42 2.05 2.68
N THR A 178 -8.75 2.00 2.63
CA THR A 178 -9.55 2.94 1.88
C THR A 178 -9.52 4.35 2.50
N GLY A 179 -9.90 5.37 1.75
CA GLY A 179 -9.96 6.75 2.24
C GLY A 179 -9.96 7.80 1.13
N VAL A 180 -9.73 9.04 1.55
CA VAL A 180 -9.78 10.22 0.65
C VAL A 180 -8.83 10.12 -0.54
N LEU A 181 -7.64 9.50 -0.35
CA LEU A 181 -6.68 9.34 -1.44
C LEU A 181 -7.20 8.37 -2.51
N ILE A 182 -7.77 7.24 -2.11
CA ILE A 182 -8.37 6.27 -3.04
C ILE A 182 -9.50 6.92 -3.83
N LYS A 183 -10.40 7.63 -3.14
CA LYS A 183 -11.47 8.37 -3.81
C LYS A 183 -10.92 9.34 -4.86
N ARG A 184 -9.92 10.14 -4.52
CA ARG A 184 -9.29 11.09 -5.44
C ARG A 184 -8.66 10.38 -6.65
N ILE A 185 -8.01 9.22 -6.45
CA ILE A 185 -7.46 8.41 -7.55
C ILE A 185 -8.58 8.01 -8.50
N TYR A 186 -9.70 7.54 -7.98
CA TYR A 186 -10.83 7.13 -8.79
C TYR A 186 -11.53 8.31 -9.48
N ASP A 187 -11.64 9.46 -8.82
CA ASP A 187 -12.17 10.70 -9.43
C ASP A 187 -11.30 11.11 -10.65
N HIS A 188 -9.96 11.06 -10.52
CA HIS A 188 -9.04 11.31 -11.64
C HIS A 188 -9.17 10.25 -12.74
N THR A 189 -9.38 8.99 -12.38
CA THR A 189 -9.63 7.91 -13.35
C THR A 189 -10.89 8.19 -14.16
N ASP A 190 -11.99 8.55 -13.51
CA ASP A 190 -13.26 8.87 -14.16
C ASP A 190 -13.13 10.07 -15.10
N LEU A 191 -12.38 11.11 -14.71
CA LEU A 191 -12.09 12.27 -15.55
C LEU A 191 -11.34 11.89 -16.83
N VAL A 192 -10.34 11.02 -16.73
CA VAL A 192 -9.58 10.55 -17.91
C VAL A 192 -10.45 9.62 -18.77
N ALA A 193 -11.16 8.68 -18.16
CA ALA A 193 -12.07 7.76 -18.86
C ALA A 193 -13.12 8.51 -19.69
N ALA A 194 -13.70 9.59 -19.15
CA ALA A 194 -14.68 10.41 -19.85
C ALA A 194 -14.11 11.08 -21.12
N ARG A 195 -12.80 11.35 -21.16
CA ARG A 195 -12.09 11.91 -22.32
C ARG A 195 -11.72 10.84 -23.37
N HIS A 196 -11.69 9.58 -22.98
CA HIS A 196 -11.23 8.46 -23.81
C HIS A 196 -12.27 7.32 -23.85
N PRO A 197 -13.48 7.55 -24.39
CA PRO A 197 -14.59 6.58 -24.35
C PRO A 197 -14.33 5.29 -25.16
N GLY A 198 -13.25 5.25 -25.96
CA GLY A 198 -12.82 4.04 -26.69
C GLY A 198 -11.92 3.10 -25.87
N ILE A 199 -11.58 3.44 -24.64
CA ILE A 199 -10.75 2.63 -23.74
C ILE A 199 -11.62 2.22 -22.55
N ASP A 200 -11.55 0.93 -22.21
CA ASP A 200 -12.23 0.38 -21.04
C ASP A 200 -11.39 0.62 -19.78
N PHE A 201 -11.92 1.36 -18.79
CA PHE A 201 -11.24 1.64 -17.53
C PHE A 201 -11.85 0.82 -16.40
N VAL A 202 -11.03 0.01 -15.73
CA VAL A 202 -11.42 -0.79 -14.57
C VAL A 202 -10.72 -0.26 -13.32
N LYS A 203 -11.47 0.00 -12.26
CA LYS A 203 -10.97 0.40 -10.94
C LYS A 203 -10.86 -0.85 -10.07
N ALA A 204 -9.66 -1.18 -9.58
CA ALA A 204 -9.37 -2.38 -8.77
C ALA A 204 -8.85 -1.98 -7.39
N GLY A 205 -9.24 -2.72 -6.32
CA GLY A 205 -8.72 -2.51 -4.97
C GLY A 205 -9.74 -2.13 -3.92
#